data_320ed8c9b7dd276290207a6dd9a6b619
#
_entry.id   320ed8c9b7dd276290207a6dd9a6b619
#
_cell.length_a   1.000
_cell.length_b   1.000
_cell.length_c   1.000
_cell.angle_alpha   90.00
_cell.angle_beta   90.00
_cell.angle_gamma   90.00
#
_symmetry.space_group_name_H-M   'P 1'
#
loop_
_entity.id
_entity.type
_entity.pdbx_description
1 polymer ?
#
loop_
_entity_poly.entity_id
_entity_poly.type
_entity_poly.pdbx_seq_one_letter_code
_entity_poly.pdbx_strand_id
1 'polypeptide(L)'
;MSMNRVASACLVLAGVIVTCGVSVAQQTTKIPRIGIMINGGPGPVVEALKRDFAKAGYVEGQTIAFEPRYAEGQLGRHPELAADLARLDVDAILTLGGPASRAAKDATSKIPIVFSIVTDPVALGLVVSMEKPGGNATGLTNLDPQQAAKQMELLKEIFPDLKRIAILSDQDIPGADASGLAPIERSNVAAARALGLEPQVIKLKGPTPDIDGAFAAMKSESAQAVLVLEVPVTLVRGKLIAERATAQRLPTMFPGGQKSAEGVIAYGTTVADTWPRMPVITDRILKGAKPGDIPVEVISRRQLIINLKTAREAGVSIPAGVLARADEVIR
;
A
#
# COMPACT_ATOMS: atom_id res chain seq x y z
N MET A 1 78.61 -32.86 -72.54
CA MET A 1 79.25 -32.19 -71.42
C MET A 1 78.49 -30.93 -71.11
N SER A 2 77.77 -31.03 -70.13
CA SER A 2 76.80 -30.03 -69.73
C SER A 2 76.53 -29.94 -68.26
N MET A 3 76.34 -28.85 -67.79
CA MET A 3 76.05 -28.62 -66.35
C MET A 3 74.71 -27.97 -66.16
N ASN A 4 73.90 -28.65 -65.42
CA ASN A 4 72.60 -28.20 -64.92
C ASN A 4 72.74 -27.06 -63.91
N ARG A 5 71.88 -26.05 -64.06
CA ARG A 5 71.57 -25.14 -62.95
C ARG A 5 70.10 -25.20 -62.63
N VAL A 6 69.81 -25.71 -61.45
CA VAL A 6 68.51 -25.70 -60.85
C VAL A 6 68.32 -24.37 -60.10
N ALA A 7 67.33 -23.62 -60.52
CA ALA A 7 66.89 -22.40 -59.77
C ALA A 7 65.79 -22.79 -58.79
N SER A 8 66.06 -22.59 -57.52
CA SER A 8 65.11 -22.74 -56.44
C SER A 8 64.26 -21.50 -56.31
N ALA A 9 62.95 -21.61 -56.58
CA ALA A 9 62.00 -20.54 -56.31
C ALA A 9 61.41 -20.70 -54.91
N CYS A 10 61.75 -19.79 -54.00
CA CYS A 10 61.09 -19.65 -52.69
C CYS A 10 59.75 -18.90 -52.87
N LEU A 11 58.67 -19.60 -52.69
CA LEU A 11 57.32 -19.05 -52.55
C LEU A 11 57.15 -18.55 -51.13
N VAL A 12 57.06 -17.24 -50.88
CA VAL A 12 56.65 -16.64 -49.63
C VAL A 12 55.13 -16.53 -49.60
N LEU A 13 54.49 -17.41 -48.86
CA LEU A 13 53.01 -17.32 -48.59
C LEU A 13 52.82 -16.32 -47.46
N ALA A 14 52.37 -15.10 -47.81
CA ALA A 14 51.91 -14.11 -46.80
C ALA A 14 50.50 -14.49 -46.35
N GLY A 15 50.37 -15.14 -45.17
CA GLY A 15 49.10 -15.39 -44.53
C GLY A 15 48.48 -14.11 -43.98
N VAL A 16 47.40 -13.64 -44.60
CA VAL A 16 46.58 -12.56 -44.05
C VAL A 16 45.66 -13.17 -42.97
N ILE A 17 46.00 -12.94 -41.71
CA ILE A 17 45.13 -13.25 -40.56
C ILE A 17 44.07 -12.17 -40.49
N VAL A 18 42.89 -12.43 -41.02
CA VAL A 18 41.70 -11.61 -40.80
C VAL A 18 41.18 -11.91 -39.37
N THR A 19 41.55 -11.09 -38.42
CA THR A 19 40.92 -11.11 -37.09
C THR A 19 39.52 -10.54 -37.21
N CYS A 20 38.49 -11.37 -37.32
CA CYS A 20 37.12 -10.98 -37.11
C CYS A 20 36.97 -10.56 -35.64
N GLY A 21 37.12 -9.28 -35.39
CA GLY A 21 36.74 -8.66 -34.12
C GLY A 21 35.21 -8.84 -33.95
N VAL A 22 34.82 -9.78 -33.11
CA VAL A 22 33.44 -9.86 -32.64
C VAL A 22 33.22 -8.64 -31.74
N SER A 23 32.70 -7.55 -32.32
CA SER A 23 32.14 -6.45 -31.54
C SER A 23 30.94 -7.01 -30.81
N VAL A 24 31.12 -7.45 -29.56
CA VAL A 24 30.03 -7.62 -28.63
C VAL A 24 29.48 -6.21 -28.42
N ALA A 25 28.47 -5.87 -29.19
CA ALA A 25 27.66 -4.69 -28.92
C ALA A 25 27.13 -4.88 -27.50
N GLN A 26 27.69 -4.16 -26.55
CA GLN A 26 27.21 -4.05 -25.20
C GLN A 26 25.84 -3.39 -25.34
N GLN A 27 24.79 -4.21 -25.42
CA GLN A 27 23.42 -3.73 -25.29
C GLN A 27 23.39 -3.02 -23.94
N THR A 28 23.39 -1.71 -23.96
CA THR A 28 23.04 -0.92 -22.80
C THR A 28 21.60 -1.30 -22.46
N THR A 29 21.45 -2.28 -21.57
CA THR A 29 20.14 -2.66 -21.06
C THR A 29 19.56 -1.42 -20.40
N LYS A 30 18.49 -0.87 -20.99
CA LYS A 30 17.75 0.27 -20.42
C LYS A 30 17.44 -0.07 -18.98
N ILE A 31 17.92 0.74 -18.04
CA ILE A 31 17.59 0.59 -16.62
C ILE A 31 16.11 0.82 -16.45
N PRO A 32 15.32 -0.18 -15.94
CA PRO A 32 13.88 -0.01 -15.72
C PRO A 32 13.62 1.14 -14.75
N ARG A 33 12.63 1.96 -15.09
CA ARG A 33 12.19 3.12 -14.32
C ARG A 33 10.86 2.80 -13.65
N ILE A 34 10.80 2.92 -12.33
CA ILE A 34 9.63 2.61 -11.53
C ILE A 34 9.05 3.89 -10.93
N GLY A 35 7.86 4.27 -11.39
CA GLY A 35 7.08 5.32 -10.78
C GLY A 35 6.55 4.87 -9.41
N ILE A 36 6.54 5.75 -8.43
CA ILE A 36 5.97 5.46 -7.10
C ILE A 36 5.05 6.61 -6.71
N MET A 37 3.77 6.31 -6.46
CA MET A 37 2.78 7.29 -6.02
C MET A 37 2.48 7.14 -4.53
N ILE A 38 2.75 8.21 -3.77
CA ILE A 38 2.61 8.26 -2.31
C ILE A 38 1.60 9.33 -1.91
N ASN A 39 0.68 8.99 -1.00
CA ASN A 39 -0.30 9.94 -0.46
C ASN A 39 0.33 11.03 0.41
N GLY A 40 1.38 10.68 1.18
CA GLY A 40 2.14 11.61 2.02
C GLY A 40 3.23 12.35 1.27
N GLY A 41 4.14 12.96 2.03
CA GLY A 41 5.38 13.56 1.54
C GLY A 41 6.55 12.58 1.50
N PRO A 42 7.77 13.10 1.17
CA PRO A 42 9.00 12.33 1.28
C PRO A 42 9.17 11.75 2.68
N GLY A 43 9.58 10.48 2.77
CA GLY A 43 9.69 9.84 4.07
C GLY A 43 10.07 8.36 4.02
N PRO A 44 9.97 7.67 5.15
CA PRO A 44 10.50 6.31 5.33
C PRO A 44 9.85 5.25 4.45
N VAL A 45 8.65 5.53 3.91
CA VAL A 45 7.90 4.58 3.07
C VAL A 45 8.66 4.25 1.78
N VAL A 46 9.10 5.28 1.04
CA VAL A 46 9.86 5.10 -0.21
C VAL A 46 11.19 4.43 0.06
N GLU A 47 11.88 4.84 1.13
CA GLU A 47 13.16 4.24 1.52
C GLU A 47 13.02 2.77 1.95
N ALA A 48 11.91 2.40 2.61
CA ALA A 48 11.63 1.01 2.93
C ALA A 48 11.39 0.18 1.66
N LEU A 49 10.61 0.71 0.73
CA LEU A 49 10.36 0.05 -0.56
C LEU A 49 11.66 -0.13 -1.36
N LYS A 50 12.51 0.90 -1.44
CA LYS A 50 13.83 0.80 -2.07
C LYS A 50 14.71 -0.29 -1.43
N ARG A 51 14.71 -0.38 -0.08
CA ARG A 51 15.43 -1.46 0.63
C ARG A 51 14.90 -2.85 0.27
N ASP A 52 13.59 -2.99 0.07
CA ASP A 52 13.01 -4.29 -0.28
C ASP A 52 13.29 -4.65 -1.75
N PHE A 53 13.36 -3.67 -2.66
CA PHE A 53 13.91 -3.87 -4.00
C PHE A 53 15.39 -4.28 -3.96
N ALA A 54 16.18 -3.67 -3.08
CA ALA A 54 17.59 -4.05 -2.92
C ALA A 54 17.74 -5.49 -2.42
N LYS A 55 16.90 -5.95 -1.48
CA LYS A 55 16.85 -7.36 -1.06
C LYS A 55 16.46 -8.31 -2.20
N ALA A 56 15.65 -7.83 -3.15
CA ALA A 56 15.30 -8.57 -4.36
C ALA A 56 16.37 -8.54 -5.45
N GLY A 57 17.53 -7.93 -5.19
CA GLY A 57 18.69 -7.88 -6.10
C GLY A 57 18.76 -6.66 -7.02
N TYR A 58 17.88 -5.68 -6.84
CA TYR A 58 17.91 -4.45 -7.59
C TYR A 58 18.81 -3.39 -6.93
N VAL A 59 19.60 -2.69 -7.73
CA VAL A 59 20.52 -1.62 -7.26
C VAL A 59 20.10 -0.31 -7.92
N GLU A 60 19.66 0.67 -7.13
CA GLU A 60 19.24 1.98 -7.63
C GLU A 60 20.39 2.66 -8.41
N GLY A 61 20.06 3.19 -9.58
CA GLY A 61 21.01 3.81 -10.48
C GLY A 61 21.85 2.84 -11.32
N GLN A 62 21.78 1.52 -11.07
CA GLN A 62 22.49 0.50 -11.83
C GLN A 62 21.57 -0.48 -12.54
N THR A 63 20.61 -1.08 -11.82
CA THR A 63 19.67 -2.08 -12.38
C THR A 63 18.21 -1.66 -12.25
N ILE A 64 17.92 -0.55 -11.56
CA ILE A 64 16.59 0.05 -11.41
C ILE A 64 16.71 1.55 -11.12
N ALA A 65 15.73 2.34 -11.54
CA ALA A 65 15.59 3.75 -11.17
C ALA A 65 14.20 4.01 -10.61
N PHE A 66 14.10 4.86 -9.59
CA PHE A 66 12.82 5.19 -8.95
C PHE A 66 12.44 6.64 -9.22
N GLU A 67 11.16 6.85 -9.53
CA GLU A 67 10.53 8.13 -9.82
C GLU A 67 9.38 8.38 -8.82
N PRO A 68 9.67 8.79 -7.58
CA PRO A 68 8.62 9.03 -6.59
C PRO A 68 7.85 10.32 -6.88
N ARG A 69 6.55 10.27 -6.59
CA ARG A 69 5.61 11.40 -6.66
C ARG A 69 4.80 11.43 -5.37
N TYR A 70 4.71 12.61 -4.77
CA TYR A 70 4.13 12.83 -3.46
C TYR A 70 2.90 13.73 -3.55
N ALA A 71 1.76 13.24 -3.06
CA ALA A 71 0.53 14.01 -3.00
C ALA A 71 0.48 14.96 -1.78
N GLU A 72 1.35 14.75 -0.78
CA GLU A 72 1.47 15.60 0.42
C GLU A 72 0.15 15.75 1.18
N GLY A 73 -0.65 14.67 1.22
CA GLY A 73 -1.98 14.64 1.84
C GLY A 73 -3.09 15.25 0.99
N GLN A 74 -2.79 15.72 -0.22
CA GLN A 74 -3.74 16.32 -1.14
C GLN A 74 -4.15 15.30 -2.21
N LEU A 75 -5.21 14.53 -1.95
CA LEU A 75 -5.65 13.45 -2.85
C LEU A 75 -5.98 13.94 -4.26
N GLY A 76 -6.45 15.18 -4.40
CA GLY A 76 -6.73 15.82 -5.69
C GLY A 76 -5.52 15.97 -6.61
N ARG A 77 -4.28 15.80 -6.11
CA ARG A 77 -3.05 15.83 -6.91
C ARG A 77 -2.77 14.52 -7.65
N HIS A 78 -3.38 13.42 -7.25
CA HIS A 78 -3.09 12.12 -7.86
C HIS A 78 -3.27 12.05 -9.38
N PRO A 79 -4.31 12.65 -10.00
CA PRO A 79 -4.44 12.65 -11.46
C PRO A 79 -3.25 13.30 -12.18
N GLU A 80 -2.77 14.45 -11.67
CA GLU A 80 -1.60 15.16 -12.21
C GLU A 80 -0.32 14.31 -12.07
N LEU A 81 -0.09 13.74 -10.89
CA LEU A 81 1.09 12.91 -10.60
C LEU A 81 1.10 11.64 -11.46
N ALA A 82 -0.05 11.01 -11.65
CA ALA A 82 -0.19 9.85 -12.51
C ALA A 82 0.07 10.18 -13.99
N ALA A 83 -0.46 11.31 -14.48
CA ALA A 83 -0.22 11.79 -15.83
C ALA A 83 1.27 12.12 -16.07
N ASP A 84 1.95 12.64 -15.06
CA ASP A 84 3.39 12.91 -15.11
C ASP A 84 4.20 11.61 -15.28
N LEU A 85 3.92 10.58 -14.48
CA LEU A 85 4.55 9.26 -14.61
C LEU A 85 4.23 8.61 -15.96
N ALA A 86 3.00 8.76 -16.46
CA ALA A 86 2.62 8.25 -17.77
C ALA A 86 3.40 8.93 -18.89
N ARG A 87 3.65 10.26 -18.83
CA ARG A 87 4.49 10.98 -19.79
C ARG A 87 5.96 10.59 -19.74
N LEU A 88 6.46 10.23 -18.56
CA LEU A 88 7.82 9.73 -18.38
C LEU A 88 8.02 8.33 -18.96
N ASP A 89 6.94 7.66 -19.37
CA ASP A 89 6.94 6.30 -19.92
C ASP A 89 7.73 5.33 -19.03
N VAL A 90 7.39 5.32 -17.75
CA VAL A 90 8.00 4.43 -16.76
C VAL A 90 7.62 2.97 -17.04
N ASP A 91 8.46 2.02 -16.65
CA ASP A 91 8.26 0.59 -16.95
C ASP A 91 7.21 -0.07 -16.02
N ALA A 92 6.94 0.53 -14.85
CA ALA A 92 5.81 0.19 -13.98
C ALA A 92 5.49 1.34 -13.01
N ILE A 93 4.25 1.40 -12.52
CA ILE A 93 3.83 2.36 -11.49
C ILE A 93 3.42 1.58 -10.24
N LEU A 94 4.08 1.87 -9.12
CA LEU A 94 3.69 1.38 -7.80
C LEU A 94 2.79 2.42 -7.13
N THR A 95 1.66 1.97 -6.59
CA THR A 95 0.69 2.86 -5.94
C THR A 95 0.34 2.36 -4.55
N LEU A 96 0.19 3.28 -3.60
CA LEU A 96 -0.22 2.99 -2.24
C LEU A 96 -1.58 3.64 -1.96
N GLY A 97 -2.59 2.79 -1.78
CA GLY A 97 -3.97 3.19 -1.51
C GLY A 97 -4.85 3.35 -2.76
N GLY A 98 -6.16 3.28 -2.56
CA GLY A 98 -7.17 3.31 -3.61
C GLY A 98 -7.13 4.56 -4.49
N PRO A 99 -7.07 5.77 -3.94
CA PRO A 99 -7.04 7.01 -4.74
C PRO A 99 -5.87 7.08 -5.72
N ALA A 100 -4.66 6.78 -5.25
CA ALA A 100 -3.47 6.74 -6.10
C ALA A 100 -3.58 5.68 -7.20
N SER A 101 -4.08 4.49 -6.84
CA SER A 101 -4.26 3.37 -7.77
C SER A 101 -5.28 3.69 -8.85
N ARG A 102 -6.41 4.32 -8.46
CA ARG A 102 -7.43 4.74 -9.42
C ARG A 102 -6.90 5.79 -10.38
N ALA A 103 -6.22 6.81 -9.88
CA ALA A 103 -5.62 7.86 -10.72
C ALA A 103 -4.59 7.28 -11.71
N ALA A 104 -3.73 6.35 -11.28
CA ALA A 104 -2.81 5.66 -12.17
C ALA A 104 -3.54 4.86 -13.26
N LYS A 105 -4.62 4.14 -12.90
CA LYS A 105 -5.45 3.38 -13.83
C LYS A 105 -6.11 4.26 -14.88
N ASP A 106 -6.56 5.43 -14.49
CA ASP A 106 -7.21 6.40 -15.39
C ASP A 106 -6.18 7.10 -16.31
N ALA A 107 -4.94 7.27 -15.86
CA ALA A 107 -3.87 7.92 -16.63
C ALA A 107 -3.26 7.01 -17.71
N THR A 108 -3.30 5.69 -17.56
CA THR A 108 -2.69 4.77 -18.53
C THR A 108 -3.38 3.40 -18.56
N SER A 109 -3.55 2.87 -19.77
CA SER A 109 -3.95 1.48 -20.00
C SER A 109 -2.78 0.56 -20.38
N LYS A 110 -1.57 1.13 -20.57
CA LYS A 110 -0.38 0.43 -21.09
C LYS A 110 0.64 0.13 -20.00
N ILE A 111 0.98 1.15 -19.19
CA ILE A 111 2.00 0.99 -18.14
C ILE A 111 1.45 0.06 -17.06
N PRO A 112 2.18 -0.99 -16.70
CA PRO A 112 1.84 -1.87 -15.58
C PRO A 112 1.66 -1.12 -14.26
N ILE A 113 0.63 -1.45 -13.51
CA ILE A 113 0.36 -0.87 -12.19
C ILE A 113 0.40 -1.99 -11.15
N VAL A 114 1.25 -1.82 -10.14
CA VAL A 114 1.28 -2.67 -8.94
C VAL A 114 0.74 -1.88 -7.77
N PHE A 115 -0.50 -2.15 -7.40
CA PHE A 115 -1.13 -1.46 -6.28
C PHE A 115 -0.90 -2.20 -4.95
N SER A 116 -0.98 -1.44 -3.86
CA SER A 116 -0.96 -1.95 -2.49
C SER A 116 -1.94 -1.19 -1.61
N ILE A 117 -2.43 -1.82 -0.56
CA ILE A 117 -3.37 -1.23 0.42
C ILE A 117 -4.64 -0.74 -0.27
N VAL A 118 -5.16 -1.54 -1.18
CA VAL A 118 -6.46 -1.29 -1.81
C VAL A 118 -7.47 -2.24 -1.19
N THR A 119 -8.49 -1.69 -0.55
CA THR A 119 -9.49 -2.48 0.18
C THR A 119 -10.35 -3.32 -0.76
N ASP A 120 -10.82 -2.75 -1.87
CA ASP A 120 -11.63 -3.48 -2.86
C ASP A 120 -11.22 -3.06 -4.27
N PRO A 121 -10.26 -3.78 -4.86
CA PRO A 121 -9.76 -3.43 -6.19
C PRO A 121 -10.78 -3.72 -7.31
N VAL A 122 -11.75 -4.62 -7.08
CA VAL A 122 -12.83 -4.90 -8.05
C VAL A 122 -13.86 -3.78 -8.03
N ALA A 123 -14.36 -3.39 -6.85
CA ALA A 123 -15.32 -2.29 -6.72
C ALA A 123 -14.72 -0.94 -7.18
N LEU A 124 -13.40 -0.76 -7.02
CA LEU A 124 -12.69 0.41 -7.55
C LEU A 124 -12.44 0.36 -9.07
N GLY A 125 -12.78 -0.74 -9.73
CA GLY A 125 -12.56 -0.92 -11.17
C GLY A 125 -11.07 -0.99 -11.57
N LEU A 126 -10.20 -1.39 -10.64
CA LEU A 126 -8.78 -1.60 -10.94
C LEU A 126 -8.56 -2.92 -11.67
N VAL A 127 -9.31 -3.93 -11.27
CA VAL A 127 -9.25 -5.31 -11.81
C VAL A 127 -10.65 -5.86 -12.06
N VAL A 128 -10.75 -6.85 -12.94
CA VAL A 128 -12.03 -7.52 -13.25
C VAL A 128 -12.39 -8.54 -12.16
N SER A 129 -11.41 -9.30 -11.69
CA SER A 129 -11.52 -10.20 -10.53
C SER A 129 -10.18 -10.33 -9.82
N MET A 130 -10.19 -10.91 -8.62
CA MET A 130 -8.98 -11.14 -7.83
C MET A 130 -8.07 -12.19 -8.47
N GLU A 131 -8.64 -13.25 -9.05
CA GLU A 131 -7.91 -14.37 -9.65
C GLU A 131 -7.37 -14.02 -11.03
N LYS A 132 -8.13 -13.21 -11.81
CA LYS A 132 -7.77 -12.73 -13.15
C LYS A 132 -8.01 -11.23 -13.24
N PRO A 133 -7.01 -10.41 -12.93
CA PRO A 133 -7.13 -8.95 -13.00
C PRO A 133 -7.54 -8.39 -14.35
N GLY A 134 -7.10 -9.01 -15.46
CA GLY A 134 -7.63 -8.77 -16.81
C GLY A 134 -7.21 -7.48 -17.50
N GLY A 135 -6.35 -6.67 -16.89
CA GLY A 135 -5.90 -5.38 -17.42
C GLY A 135 -4.42 -5.13 -17.17
N ASN A 136 -4.06 -3.85 -17.06
CA ASN A 136 -2.69 -3.43 -16.75
C ASN A 136 -2.40 -3.30 -15.24
N ALA A 137 -3.32 -3.69 -14.35
CA ALA A 137 -3.16 -3.55 -12.92
C ALA A 137 -3.24 -4.92 -12.22
N THR A 138 -2.41 -5.10 -11.20
CA THR A 138 -2.43 -6.18 -10.21
C THR A 138 -1.83 -5.64 -8.91
N GLY A 139 -1.78 -6.46 -7.86
CA GLY A 139 -1.12 -6.01 -6.61
C GLY A 139 -1.61 -6.74 -5.38
N LEU A 140 -1.70 -5.98 -4.28
CA LEU A 140 -2.02 -6.49 -2.96
C LEU A 140 -3.22 -5.75 -2.38
N THR A 141 -4.15 -6.52 -1.81
CA THR A 141 -5.32 -5.98 -1.13
C THR A 141 -5.29 -6.30 0.35
N ASN A 142 -5.82 -5.39 1.14
CA ASN A 142 -6.21 -5.62 2.52
C ASN A 142 -7.72 -5.91 2.64
N LEU A 143 -8.39 -6.22 1.54
CA LEU A 143 -9.79 -6.66 1.56
C LEU A 143 -9.90 -7.97 2.33
N ASP A 144 -10.30 -7.82 3.57
CA ASP A 144 -10.51 -8.93 4.47
C ASP A 144 -11.81 -8.70 5.26
N PRO A 145 -12.94 -9.23 4.79
CA PRO A 145 -14.21 -9.12 5.51
C PRO A 145 -14.12 -9.65 6.95
N GLN A 146 -13.22 -10.59 7.20
CA GLN A 146 -13.00 -11.12 8.54
C GLN A 146 -12.27 -10.11 9.45
N GLN A 147 -11.49 -9.18 8.89
CA GLN A 147 -10.84 -8.15 9.71
C GLN A 147 -11.85 -7.23 10.37
N ALA A 148 -12.84 -6.73 9.63
CA ALA A 148 -13.89 -5.88 10.16
C ALA A 148 -14.70 -6.60 11.27
N ALA A 149 -15.08 -7.86 11.03
CA ALA A 149 -15.75 -8.67 12.04
C ALA A 149 -14.89 -8.83 13.30
N LYS A 150 -13.61 -9.16 13.13
CA LYS A 150 -12.67 -9.36 14.25
C LYS A 150 -12.41 -8.09 15.05
N GLN A 151 -12.35 -6.93 14.39
CA GLN A 151 -12.25 -5.63 15.05
C GLN A 151 -13.45 -5.39 15.97
N MET A 152 -14.65 -5.64 15.49
CA MET A 152 -15.86 -5.48 16.29
C MET A 152 -15.96 -6.49 17.44
N GLU A 153 -15.56 -7.75 17.22
CA GLU A 153 -15.46 -8.77 18.27
C GLU A 153 -14.50 -8.35 19.38
N LEU A 154 -13.29 -7.88 19.02
CA LEU A 154 -12.29 -7.40 19.99
C LEU A 154 -12.82 -6.21 20.79
N LEU A 155 -13.48 -5.26 20.13
CA LEU A 155 -14.10 -4.13 20.81
C LEU A 155 -15.20 -4.59 21.80
N LYS A 156 -16.05 -5.51 21.42
CA LYS A 156 -17.09 -6.09 22.31
C LYS A 156 -16.49 -6.90 23.46
N GLU A 157 -15.38 -7.59 23.23
CA GLU A 157 -14.70 -8.35 24.29
C GLU A 157 -14.07 -7.42 25.32
N ILE A 158 -13.49 -6.30 24.88
CA ILE A 158 -12.85 -5.29 25.75
C ILE A 158 -13.92 -4.41 26.44
N PHE A 159 -15.00 -4.10 25.71
CA PHE A 159 -16.11 -3.26 26.15
C PHE A 159 -17.45 -4.01 26.04
N PRO A 160 -17.80 -4.90 26.98
CA PRO A 160 -19.03 -5.71 26.89
C PRO A 160 -20.32 -4.88 26.74
N ASP A 161 -20.36 -3.70 27.35
CA ASP A 161 -21.49 -2.77 27.34
C ASP A 161 -21.49 -1.83 26.11
N LEU A 162 -20.58 -2.02 25.16
CA LEU A 162 -20.51 -1.23 23.92
C LEU A 162 -21.81 -1.40 23.13
N LYS A 163 -22.47 -0.27 22.83
CA LYS A 163 -23.68 -0.18 22.01
C LYS A 163 -23.49 0.73 20.81
N ARG A 164 -22.81 1.86 20.99
CA ARG A 164 -22.58 2.87 19.95
C ARG A 164 -21.10 3.02 19.62
N ILE A 165 -20.78 2.94 18.34
CA ILE A 165 -19.42 3.04 17.85
C ILE A 165 -19.32 4.09 16.73
N ALA A 166 -18.37 5.01 16.86
CA ALA A 166 -18.00 5.87 15.75
C ALA A 166 -17.02 5.15 14.82
N ILE A 167 -17.23 5.28 13.52
CA ILE A 167 -16.32 4.79 12.47
C ILE A 167 -15.78 6.02 11.76
N LEU A 168 -14.52 6.35 12.01
CA LEU A 168 -13.85 7.53 11.45
C LEU A 168 -13.23 7.18 10.10
N SER A 169 -13.63 7.91 9.06
CA SER A 169 -13.30 7.65 7.67
C SER A 169 -12.86 8.93 6.94
N ASP A 170 -12.71 8.82 5.63
CA ASP A 170 -12.31 9.89 4.72
C ASP A 170 -13.42 10.16 3.70
N GLN A 171 -13.77 11.44 3.50
CA GLN A 171 -14.80 11.85 2.54
C GLN A 171 -14.42 11.52 1.10
N ASP A 172 -13.13 11.54 0.80
CA ASP A 172 -12.63 11.50 -0.57
C ASP A 172 -12.22 10.08 -1.02
N ILE A 173 -12.53 9.03 -0.23
CA ILE A 173 -12.30 7.64 -0.67
C ILE A 173 -13.30 7.27 -1.77
N PRO A 174 -12.82 6.65 -2.86
CA PRO A 174 -13.68 6.29 -3.99
C PRO A 174 -14.55 5.06 -3.71
N GLY A 175 -15.57 4.84 -4.55
CA GLY A 175 -16.40 3.65 -4.52
C GLY A 175 -17.60 3.75 -3.58
N ALA A 176 -17.99 4.96 -3.17
CA ALA A 176 -19.24 5.16 -2.42
C ALA A 176 -20.46 4.74 -3.26
N ASP A 177 -21.37 3.99 -2.63
CA ASP A 177 -22.65 3.58 -3.23
C ASP A 177 -23.77 4.61 -3.02
N ALA A 178 -24.99 4.23 -3.35
CA ALA A 178 -26.18 5.08 -3.15
C ALA A 178 -26.44 5.47 -1.68
N SER A 179 -25.90 4.71 -0.71
CA SER A 179 -25.94 5.08 0.71
C SER A 179 -24.86 6.07 1.10
N GLY A 180 -23.98 6.44 0.17
CA GLY A 180 -22.83 7.30 0.41
C GLY A 180 -21.67 6.60 1.12
N LEU A 181 -21.70 5.27 1.30
CA LEU A 181 -20.67 4.50 1.98
C LEU A 181 -19.71 3.85 0.97
N ALA A 182 -18.42 4.02 1.20
CA ALA A 182 -17.37 3.31 0.48
C ALA A 182 -17.26 1.83 0.93
N PRO A 183 -16.62 0.93 0.14
CA PRO A 183 -16.54 -0.50 0.47
C PRO A 183 -16.06 -0.81 1.87
N ILE A 184 -15.00 -0.16 2.33
CA ILE A 184 -14.46 -0.35 3.69
C ILE A 184 -15.44 0.11 4.77
N GLU A 185 -16.15 1.21 4.53
CA GLU A 185 -17.17 1.70 5.46
C GLU A 185 -18.33 0.72 5.56
N ARG A 186 -18.85 0.22 4.42
CA ARG A 186 -19.93 -0.78 4.38
C ARG A 186 -19.56 -2.05 5.14
N SER A 187 -18.34 -2.59 4.91
CA SER A 187 -17.86 -3.78 5.63
C SER A 187 -17.87 -3.57 7.14
N ASN A 188 -17.39 -2.43 7.62
CA ASN A 188 -17.32 -2.14 9.05
C ASN A 188 -18.70 -1.84 9.65
N VAL A 189 -19.58 -1.14 8.93
CA VAL A 189 -20.98 -0.92 9.32
C VAL A 189 -21.74 -2.25 9.42
N ALA A 190 -21.57 -3.14 8.45
CA ALA A 190 -22.18 -4.47 8.46
C ALA A 190 -21.69 -5.32 9.65
N ALA A 191 -20.36 -5.33 9.90
CA ALA A 191 -19.77 -6.05 11.04
C ALA A 191 -20.27 -5.51 12.39
N ALA A 192 -20.36 -4.18 12.55
CA ALA A 192 -20.90 -3.57 13.76
C ALA A 192 -22.36 -3.98 14.01
N ARG A 193 -23.21 -3.86 12.99
CA ARG A 193 -24.63 -4.24 13.08
C ARG A 193 -24.84 -5.72 13.37
N ALA A 194 -24.00 -6.59 12.82
CA ALA A 194 -24.04 -8.04 13.08
C ALA A 194 -23.83 -8.39 14.56
N LEU A 195 -23.14 -7.53 15.32
CA LEU A 195 -22.93 -7.67 16.78
C LEU A 195 -23.89 -6.78 17.61
N GLY A 196 -24.94 -6.23 16.99
CA GLY A 196 -25.93 -5.38 17.67
C GLY A 196 -25.41 -4.00 18.05
N LEU A 197 -24.34 -3.52 17.39
CA LEU A 197 -23.85 -2.18 17.59
C LEU A 197 -24.55 -1.17 16.65
N GLU A 198 -24.66 0.07 17.11
CA GLU A 198 -25.14 1.21 16.34
C GLU A 198 -23.94 1.99 15.80
N PRO A 199 -23.56 1.82 14.50
CA PRO A 199 -22.42 2.51 13.93
C PRO A 199 -22.80 3.92 13.45
N GLN A 200 -21.98 4.91 13.79
CA GLN A 200 -21.99 6.26 13.24
C GLN A 200 -20.76 6.45 12.34
N VAL A 201 -20.94 6.64 11.04
CA VAL A 201 -19.82 6.95 10.13
C VAL A 201 -19.60 8.45 10.11
N ILE A 202 -18.38 8.87 10.45
CA ILE A 202 -17.94 10.26 10.44
C ILE A 202 -16.82 10.40 9.41
N LYS A 203 -17.04 11.27 8.40
CA LYS A 203 -16.12 11.47 7.30
C LYS A 203 -15.32 12.75 7.48
N LEU A 204 -14.02 12.62 7.62
CA LEU A 204 -13.09 13.74 7.58
C LEU A 204 -12.89 14.23 6.15
N LYS A 205 -12.72 15.52 5.93
CA LYS A 205 -12.59 16.11 4.60
C LYS A 205 -11.29 16.89 4.46
N GLY A 206 -10.58 16.59 3.39
CA GLY A 206 -9.43 17.37 2.91
C GLY A 206 -8.17 17.27 3.76
N PRO A 207 -7.11 18.01 3.41
CA PRO A 207 -5.80 17.92 4.04
C PRO A 207 -5.76 18.51 5.46
N THR A 208 -6.70 19.39 5.80
CA THR A 208 -6.86 19.99 7.13
C THR A 208 -8.26 19.70 7.67
N PRO A 209 -8.55 18.44 8.05
CA PRO A 209 -9.87 18.03 8.48
C PRO A 209 -10.23 18.65 9.83
N ASP A 210 -11.52 18.94 10.03
CA ASP A 210 -12.07 19.36 11.32
C ASP A 210 -12.19 18.16 12.27
N ILE A 211 -11.08 17.81 12.93
CA ILE A 211 -11.04 16.70 13.88
C ILE A 211 -11.82 17.03 15.14
N ASP A 212 -11.76 18.29 15.62
CA ASP A 212 -12.48 18.71 16.82
C ASP A 212 -14.01 18.64 16.60
N GLY A 213 -14.51 19.08 15.44
CA GLY A 213 -15.91 18.91 15.06
C GLY A 213 -16.32 17.43 14.93
N ALA A 214 -15.46 16.59 14.38
CA ALA A 214 -15.71 15.14 14.33
C ALA A 214 -15.90 14.54 15.73
N PHE A 215 -15.04 14.89 16.70
CA PHE A 215 -15.18 14.43 18.07
C PHE A 215 -16.39 15.04 18.79
N ALA A 216 -16.77 16.28 18.48
CA ALA A 216 -18.02 16.87 18.97
C ALA A 216 -19.24 16.07 18.46
N ALA A 217 -19.25 15.67 17.18
CA ALA A 217 -20.30 14.82 16.61
C ALA A 217 -20.35 13.44 17.27
N MET A 218 -19.20 12.80 17.54
CA MET A 218 -19.15 11.53 18.29
C MET A 218 -19.76 11.66 19.68
N LYS A 219 -19.48 12.75 20.36
CA LYS A 219 -20.01 13.01 21.70
C LYS A 219 -21.50 13.27 21.68
N SER A 220 -22.04 14.01 20.72
CA SER A 220 -23.47 14.30 20.59
C SER A 220 -24.30 13.03 20.39
N GLU A 221 -23.77 12.06 19.64
CA GLU A 221 -24.37 10.75 19.39
C GLU A 221 -24.01 9.71 20.45
N SER A 222 -23.30 10.14 21.50
CA SER A 222 -22.89 9.26 22.63
C SER A 222 -22.08 8.04 22.18
N ALA A 223 -21.16 8.18 21.24
CA ALA A 223 -20.21 7.13 20.87
C ALA A 223 -19.38 6.70 22.07
N GLN A 224 -19.20 5.40 22.24
CA GLN A 224 -18.48 4.79 23.36
C GLN A 224 -17.09 4.28 22.98
N ALA A 225 -16.83 4.14 21.69
CA ALA A 225 -15.53 3.80 21.12
C ALA A 225 -15.41 4.36 19.71
N VAL A 226 -14.18 4.46 19.21
CA VAL A 226 -13.89 4.88 17.83
C VAL A 226 -13.10 3.78 17.12
N LEU A 227 -13.62 3.31 15.99
CA LEU A 227 -12.85 2.59 14.99
C LEU A 227 -12.30 3.60 13.98
N VAL A 228 -11.01 3.67 13.84
CA VAL A 228 -10.31 4.50 12.84
C VAL A 228 -10.02 3.64 11.62
N LEU A 229 -10.58 3.97 10.46
CA LEU A 229 -10.35 3.20 9.24
C LEU A 229 -8.96 3.50 8.65
N GLU A 230 -8.42 2.53 7.91
CA GLU A 230 -7.15 2.68 7.18
C GLU A 230 -7.38 3.45 5.86
N VAL A 231 -7.47 4.76 5.96
CA VAL A 231 -7.74 5.66 4.84
C VAL A 231 -6.75 6.85 4.88
N PRO A 232 -6.52 7.55 3.75
CA PRO A 232 -5.44 8.53 3.66
C PRO A 232 -5.42 9.59 4.77
N VAL A 233 -6.56 10.19 5.08
CA VAL A 233 -6.63 11.26 6.09
C VAL A 233 -6.31 10.75 7.49
N THR A 234 -6.77 9.54 7.84
CA THR A 234 -6.53 8.95 9.16
C THR A 234 -5.08 8.47 9.31
N LEU A 235 -4.45 8.01 8.23
CA LEU A 235 -3.04 7.65 8.20
C LEU A 235 -2.14 8.88 8.49
N VAL A 236 -2.47 10.03 7.92
CA VAL A 236 -1.71 11.27 8.10
C VAL A 236 -1.99 11.92 9.47
N ARG A 237 -3.23 11.84 9.97
CA ARG A 237 -3.68 12.53 11.19
C ARG A 237 -3.81 11.61 12.41
N GLY A 238 -3.37 10.36 12.32
CA GLY A 238 -3.57 9.33 13.35
C GLY A 238 -3.16 9.78 14.75
N LYS A 239 -2.00 10.40 14.90
CA LYS A 239 -1.52 10.90 16.21
C LYS A 239 -2.48 11.93 16.81
N LEU A 240 -2.90 12.94 16.04
CA LEU A 240 -3.83 13.95 16.51
C LEU A 240 -5.20 13.36 16.88
N ILE A 241 -5.67 12.37 16.10
CA ILE A 241 -6.91 11.63 16.38
C ILE A 241 -6.78 10.90 17.73
N ALA A 242 -5.66 10.20 17.97
CA ALA A 242 -5.40 9.50 19.24
C ALA A 242 -5.34 10.46 20.44
N GLU A 243 -4.67 11.60 20.30
CA GLU A 243 -4.60 12.64 21.33
C GLU A 243 -5.99 13.18 21.70
N ARG A 244 -6.84 13.48 20.69
CA ARG A 244 -8.20 13.96 20.92
C ARG A 244 -9.10 12.90 21.57
N ALA A 245 -8.98 11.65 21.13
CA ALA A 245 -9.71 10.55 21.72
C ALA A 245 -9.34 10.33 23.19
N THR A 246 -8.04 10.31 23.51
CA THR A 246 -7.54 10.13 24.87
C THR A 246 -7.99 11.27 25.78
N ALA A 247 -7.93 12.51 25.33
CA ALA A 247 -8.40 13.67 26.07
C ALA A 247 -9.91 13.59 26.43
N GLN A 248 -10.71 12.92 25.58
CA GLN A 248 -12.14 12.69 25.80
C GLN A 248 -12.44 11.34 26.46
N ARG A 249 -11.42 10.56 26.83
CA ARG A 249 -11.54 9.19 27.37
C ARG A 249 -12.35 8.27 26.44
N LEU A 250 -12.20 8.45 25.14
CA LEU A 250 -12.89 7.68 24.13
C LEU A 250 -11.91 6.62 23.56
N PRO A 251 -12.11 5.32 23.89
CA PRO A 251 -11.21 4.28 23.43
C PRO A 251 -11.16 4.20 21.91
N THR A 252 -9.97 3.98 21.36
CA THR A 252 -9.73 3.91 19.92
C THR A 252 -9.21 2.56 19.52
N MET A 253 -9.68 2.07 18.37
CA MET A 253 -9.05 1.00 17.61
C MET A 253 -8.53 1.55 16.28
N PHE A 254 -7.23 1.45 16.08
CA PHE A 254 -6.54 1.84 14.86
C PHE A 254 -6.27 0.63 13.96
N PRO A 255 -5.98 0.81 12.66
CA PRO A 255 -5.41 -0.22 11.81
C PRO A 255 -4.08 -0.75 12.34
N GLY A 256 -3.73 -2.00 12.05
CA GLY A 256 -2.52 -2.65 12.55
C GLY A 256 -1.21 -1.89 12.26
N GLY A 257 -1.12 -1.22 11.11
CA GLY A 257 0.04 -0.41 10.71
C GLY A 257 0.19 0.93 11.44
N GLN A 258 -0.79 1.34 12.24
CA GLN A 258 -0.82 2.65 12.92
C GLN A 258 -0.49 2.59 14.42
N LYS A 259 0.33 1.65 14.87
CA LYS A 259 0.78 1.62 16.28
C LYS A 259 1.42 2.93 16.75
N SER A 260 2.07 3.65 15.84
CA SER A 260 2.69 4.96 16.10
C SER A 260 1.67 6.08 16.36
N ALA A 261 0.38 5.86 16.09
CA ALA A 261 -0.69 6.79 16.43
C ALA A 261 -0.97 6.84 17.95
N GLU A 262 -0.43 5.88 18.71
CA GLU A 262 -0.58 5.79 20.16
C GLU A 262 -2.03 5.61 20.65
N GLY A 263 -2.90 5.01 19.82
CA GLY A 263 -4.24 4.61 20.22
C GLY A 263 -4.23 3.49 21.25
N VAL A 264 -5.39 3.17 21.85
CA VAL A 264 -5.52 2.10 22.86
C VAL A 264 -5.25 0.72 22.24
N ILE A 265 -5.82 0.48 21.05
CA ILE A 265 -5.75 -0.79 20.33
C ILE A 265 -5.33 -0.50 18.89
N ALA A 266 -4.45 -1.32 18.32
CA ALA A 266 -4.28 -1.42 16.89
C ALA A 266 -4.48 -2.88 16.45
N TYR A 267 -5.33 -3.10 15.43
CA TYR A 267 -5.59 -4.44 14.91
C TYR A 267 -5.79 -4.42 13.39
N GLY A 268 -5.07 -5.27 12.72
CA GLY A 268 -5.18 -5.47 11.28
C GLY A 268 -3.84 -5.77 10.62
N THR A 269 -3.83 -5.73 9.29
CA THR A 269 -2.62 -5.83 8.48
C THR A 269 -1.76 -4.58 8.64
N THR A 270 -0.47 -4.70 8.34
CA THR A 270 0.42 -3.54 8.30
C THR A 270 0.83 -3.23 6.87
N VAL A 271 1.03 -1.95 6.57
CA VAL A 271 1.62 -1.52 5.29
C VAL A 271 2.96 -2.20 5.05
N ALA A 272 3.73 -2.41 6.12
CA ALA A 272 5.03 -3.07 6.06
C ALA A 272 4.96 -4.53 5.56
N ASP A 273 3.83 -5.20 5.72
CA ASP A 273 3.65 -6.58 5.22
C ASP A 273 3.48 -6.63 3.69
N THR A 274 3.15 -5.49 3.05
CA THR A 274 2.99 -5.40 1.60
C THR A 274 4.30 -5.17 0.87
N TRP A 275 5.22 -4.42 1.47
CA TRP A 275 6.41 -3.93 0.80
C TRP A 275 7.32 -5.02 0.25
N PRO A 276 7.61 -6.12 0.99
CA PRO A 276 8.44 -7.20 0.45
C PRO A 276 7.83 -7.92 -0.75
N ARG A 277 6.50 -7.83 -0.94
CA ARG A 277 5.79 -8.47 -2.05
C ARG A 277 5.76 -7.62 -3.31
N MET A 278 5.78 -6.28 -3.18
CA MET A 278 5.76 -5.39 -4.34
C MET A 278 6.94 -5.60 -5.30
N PRO A 279 8.22 -5.70 -4.84
CA PRO A 279 9.33 -6.05 -5.71
C PRO A 279 9.16 -7.39 -6.42
N VAL A 280 8.61 -8.40 -5.76
CA VAL A 280 8.40 -9.73 -6.34
C VAL A 280 7.41 -9.70 -7.50
N ILE A 281 6.29 -8.97 -7.33
CA ILE A 281 5.31 -8.78 -8.40
C ILE A 281 5.90 -7.95 -9.54
N THR A 282 6.61 -6.86 -9.19
CA THR A 282 7.25 -5.97 -10.17
C THR A 282 8.31 -6.70 -10.97
N ASP A 283 9.13 -7.54 -10.36
CA ASP A 283 10.15 -8.35 -11.03
C ASP A 283 9.53 -9.29 -12.09
N ARG A 284 8.41 -9.95 -11.76
CA ARG A 284 7.68 -10.77 -12.74
C ARG A 284 7.22 -9.95 -13.94
N ILE A 285 6.73 -8.72 -13.71
CA ILE A 285 6.28 -7.81 -14.76
C ILE A 285 7.45 -7.35 -15.62
N LEU A 286 8.57 -6.94 -15.01
CA LEU A 286 9.78 -6.53 -15.73
C LEU A 286 10.38 -7.66 -16.57
N LYS A 287 10.14 -8.92 -16.16
CA LYS A 287 10.48 -10.14 -16.93
C LYS A 287 9.43 -10.55 -17.98
N GLY A 288 8.42 -9.72 -18.21
CA GLY A 288 7.42 -9.91 -19.29
C GLY A 288 6.10 -10.55 -18.87
N ALA A 289 5.86 -10.81 -17.59
CA ALA A 289 4.55 -11.26 -17.14
C ALA A 289 3.52 -10.12 -17.28
N LYS A 290 2.33 -10.44 -17.77
CA LYS A 290 1.23 -9.46 -17.88
C LYS A 290 0.57 -9.24 -16.52
N PRO A 291 0.36 -8.01 -16.08
CA PRO A 291 -0.34 -7.74 -14.81
C PRO A 291 -1.70 -8.43 -14.71
N GLY A 292 -2.44 -8.46 -15.82
CA GLY A 292 -3.77 -9.08 -15.88
C GLY A 292 -3.80 -10.60 -15.65
N ASP A 293 -2.65 -11.27 -15.73
CA ASP A 293 -2.50 -12.71 -15.49
C ASP A 293 -1.88 -13.01 -14.10
N ILE A 294 -1.53 -11.98 -13.33
CA ILE A 294 -0.99 -12.14 -11.98
C ILE A 294 -2.15 -11.92 -10.99
N PRO A 295 -2.60 -12.94 -10.25
CA PRO A 295 -3.66 -12.79 -9.25
C PRO A 295 -3.34 -11.71 -8.22
N VAL A 296 -4.37 -11.00 -7.76
CA VAL A 296 -4.25 -10.07 -6.64
C VAL A 296 -4.02 -10.87 -5.36
N GLU A 297 -2.98 -10.53 -4.62
CA GLU A 297 -2.66 -11.20 -3.37
C GLU A 297 -3.41 -10.55 -2.19
N VAL A 298 -4.01 -11.37 -1.34
CA VAL A 298 -4.64 -10.90 -0.09
C VAL A 298 -3.62 -10.90 1.03
N ILE A 299 -3.47 -9.77 1.71
CA ILE A 299 -2.62 -9.68 2.89
C ILE A 299 -3.43 -10.15 4.09
N SER A 300 -3.04 -11.28 4.66
CA SER A 300 -3.79 -11.93 5.74
C SER A 300 -3.11 -11.88 7.10
N ARG A 301 -1.85 -11.43 7.17
CA ARG A 301 -1.14 -11.31 8.45
C ARG A 301 -1.67 -10.13 9.24
N ARG A 302 -2.40 -10.40 10.31
CA ARG A 302 -2.94 -9.39 11.23
C ARG A 302 -2.14 -9.39 12.52
N GLN A 303 -1.98 -8.21 13.09
CA GLN A 303 -1.33 -8.00 14.37
C GLN A 303 -2.31 -7.34 15.34
N LEU A 304 -2.29 -7.78 16.58
CA LEU A 304 -2.98 -7.15 17.71
C LEU A 304 -1.95 -6.47 18.59
N ILE A 305 -2.03 -5.15 18.66
CA ILE A 305 -1.14 -4.32 19.47
C ILE A 305 -1.98 -3.60 20.51
N ILE A 306 -1.57 -3.70 21.77
CA ILE A 306 -2.26 -3.04 22.89
C ILE A 306 -1.31 -2.01 23.53
N ASN A 307 -1.78 -0.77 23.65
CA ASN A 307 -1.06 0.29 24.36
C ASN A 307 -1.65 0.48 25.75
N LEU A 308 -0.98 -0.09 26.75
CA LEU A 308 -1.43 -0.01 28.15
C LEU A 308 -1.24 1.39 28.73
N LYS A 309 -0.31 2.21 28.21
CA LYS A 309 -0.16 3.60 28.65
C LYS A 309 -1.41 4.39 28.26
N THR A 310 -1.76 4.39 26.99
CA THR A 310 -2.95 5.09 26.49
C THR A 310 -4.24 4.50 27.07
N ALA A 311 -4.30 3.17 27.27
CA ALA A 311 -5.44 2.54 27.94
C ALA A 311 -5.68 3.11 29.35
N ARG A 312 -4.62 3.26 30.15
CA ARG A 312 -4.72 3.87 31.48
C ARG A 312 -5.18 5.33 31.42
N GLU A 313 -4.64 6.12 30.49
CA GLU A 313 -5.00 7.52 30.29
C GLU A 313 -6.48 7.67 29.85
N ALA A 314 -6.96 6.76 29.02
CA ALA A 314 -8.36 6.70 28.59
C ALA A 314 -9.31 6.06 29.63
N GLY A 315 -8.78 5.54 30.75
CA GLY A 315 -9.57 4.85 31.78
C GLY A 315 -10.07 3.46 31.34
N VAL A 316 -9.35 2.80 30.43
CA VAL A 316 -9.70 1.50 29.85
C VAL A 316 -8.95 0.37 30.52
N SER A 317 -9.68 -0.66 30.94
CA SER A 317 -9.12 -1.92 31.43
C SER A 317 -9.13 -2.95 30.31
N ILE A 318 -7.96 -3.54 30.00
CA ILE A 318 -7.85 -4.57 28.98
C ILE A 318 -7.92 -5.95 29.63
N PRO A 319 -8.85 -6.83 29.21
CA PRO A 319 -8.95 -8.18 29.75
C PRO A 319 -7.67 -9.00 29.55
N ALA A 320 -7.32 -9.83 30.54
CA ALA A 320 -6.13 -10.67 30.50
C ALA A 320 -6.10 -11.60 29.28
N GLY A 321 -7.25 -12.13 28.84
CA GLY A 321 -7.37 -12.96 27.66
C GLY A 321 -7.03 -12.21 26.38
N VAL A 322 -7.30 -10.91 26.27
CA VAL A 322 -6.91 -10.06 25.14
C VAL A 322 -5.41 -9.81 25.17
N LEU A 323 -4.86 -9.47 26.34
CA LEU A 323 -3.42 -9.25 26.49
C LEU A 323 -2.59 -10.50 26.15
N ALA A 324 -3.07 -11.67 26.51
CA ALA A 324 -2.37 -12.94 26.22
C ALA A 324 -2.30 -13.26 24.71
N ARG A 325 -3.19 -12.66 23.90
CA ARG A 325 -3.23 -12.83 22.44
C ARG A 325 -2.59 -11.67 21.68
N ALA A 326 -2.17 -10.63 22.39
CA ALA A 326 -1.52 -9.50 21.75
C ALA A 326 -0.13 -9.88 21.21
N ASP A 327 0.15 -9.51 19.96
CA ASP A 327 1.47 -9.67 19.35
C ASP A 327 2.47 -8.69 19.95
N GLU A 328 1.99 -7.52 20.40
CA GLU A 328 2.81 -6.49 21.04
C GLU A 328 2.00 -5.80 22.14
N VAL A 329 2.65 -5.57 23.30
CA VAL A 329 2.09 -4.78 24.43
C VAL A 329 3.03 -3.64 24.74
N ILE A 330 2.59 -2.40 24.46
CA ILE A 330 3.28 -1.15 24.82
C ILE A 330 2.92 -0.79 26.26
N ARG A 331 3.94 -0.55 27.12
CA ARG A 331 3.78 -0.33 28.58
C ARG A 331 4.16 1.07 29.01
#